data_e1975d05e49a986209b5618dc1ccdc89
#
_entry.id   e1975d05e49a986209b5618dc1ccdc89
#
_cell.length_a   1.000
_cell.length_b   1.000
_cell.length_c   1.000
_cell.angle_alpha   90.00
_cell.angle_beta   90.00
_cell.angle_gamma   90.00
#
_symmetry.space_group_name_H-M   'P 1'
#
loop_
_entity.id
_entity.type
_entity.pdbx_description
1 polymer ?
#
loop_
_entity_poly.entity_id
_entity_poly.type
_entity_poly.pdbx_seq_one_letter_code
_entity_poly.pdbx_strand_id
1 'polypeptide(L)'
;MNIFYLDKDPVKAAKYSCDKHVVKMILESAQMLCTAHRVQDGEMVIGKSATGRKRTTYKHPNSNMDAILYGAGWLKHPSCIWVMDSAYNYMWLYNHMMALGLEFTKR
;
A
#
# COMPACT_ATOMS: atom_id res chain seq x y z
N MET A 1 -9.91 3.19 -0.86
CA MET A 1 -8.61 2.89 -0.26
C MET A 1 -8.45 3.64 1.05
N ASN A 2 -8.41 2.92 2.15
CA ASN A 2 -8.41 3.52 3.50
C ASN A 2 -7.45 2.80 4.43
N ILE A 3 -7.12 3.47 5.54
CA ILE A 3 -6.38 2.90 6.66
C ILE A 3 -7.28 3.01 7.89
N PHE A 4 -7.59 1.89 8.51
CA PHE A 4 -8.39 1.87 9.74
C PHE A 4 -7.47 1.87 10.95
N TYR A 5 -7.13 3.07 11.39
CA TYR A 5 -6.25 3.32 12.53
C TYR A 5 -7.06 3.24 13.84
N LEU A 6 -7.48 2.02 14.19
CA LEU A 6 -8.36 1.79 15.34
C LEU A 6 -7.62 1.81 16.68
N ASP A 7 -6.30 1.69 16.66
CA ASP A 7 -5.43 1.74 17.84
C ASP A 7 -4.03 2.17 17.41
N LYS A 8 -3.26 2.75 18.33
CA LYS A 8 -1.84 3.09 18.10
C LYS A 8 -0.98 1.85 17.83
N ASP A 9 -1.35 0.72 18.43
CA ASP A 9 -0.73 -0.57 18.18
C ASP A 9 -1.34 -1.19 16.92
N PRO A 10 -0.55 -1.43 15.87
CA PRO A 10 -1.07 -2.00 14.61
C PRO A 10 -1.66 -3.39 14.78
N VAL A 11 -1.17 -4.19 15.73
CA VAL A 11 -1.70 -5.52 16.02
C VAL A 11 -3.09 -5.41 16.65
N LYS A 12 -3.26 -4.52 17.63
CA LYS A 12 -4.57 -4.27 18.23
C LYS A 12 -5.56 -3.69 17.22
N ALA A 13 -5.12 -2.78 16.39
CA ALA A 13 -5.95 -2.24 15.30
C ALA A 13 -6.48 -3.35 14.39
N ALA A 14 -5.64 -4.34 14.05
CA ALA A 14 -6.06 -5.50 13.27
C ALA A 14 -7.09 -6.34 13.99
N LYS A 15 -6.91 -6.59 15.30
CA LYS A 15 -7.87 -7.35 16.11
C LYS A 15 -9.24 -6.69 16.22
N TYR A 16 -9.28 -5.36 16.20
CA TYR A 16 -10.54 -4.61 16.27
C TYR A 16 -11.24 -4.48 14.93
N SER A 17 -10.59 -4.85 13.83
CA SER A 17 -11.17 -4.79 12.50
C SER A 17 -12.27 -5.83 12.31
N CYS A 18 -13.35 -5.45 11.65
CA CYS A 18 -14.41 -6.41 11.30
C CYS A 18 -13.94 -7.38 10.21
N ASP A 19 -14.60 -8.51 10.09
CA ASP A 19 -14.21 -9.58 9.16
C ASP A 19 -14.06 -9.10 7.72
N LYS A 20 -14.98 -8.25 7.26
CA LYS A 20 -14.93 -7.68 5.91
C LYS A 20 -13.68 -6.85 5.68
N HIS A 21 -13.27 -6.04 6.66
CA HIS A 21 -12.07 -5.21 6.57
C HIS A 21 -10.79 -6.03 6.68
N VAL A 22 -10.77 -7.09 7.47
CA VAL A 22 -9.62 -8.00 7.56
C VAL A 22 -9.28 -8.55 6.18
N VAL A 23 -10.27 -9.02 5.44
CA VAL A 23 -10.05 -9.57 4.09
C VAL A 23 -9.60 -8.50 3.09
N LYS A 24 -10.32 -7.38 3.05
CA LYS A 24 -10.15 -6.34 2.03
C LYS A 24 -8.89 -5.50 2.23
N MET A 25 -8.58 -5.15 3.49
CA MET A 25 -7.51 -4.21 3.79
C MET A 25 -6.10 -4.81 3.67
N ILE A 26 -5.94 -6.13 3.61
CA ILE A 26 -4.66 -6.77 3.30
C ILE A 26 -4.17 -6.31 1.92
N LEU A 27 -5.01 -6.45 0.90
CA LEU A 27 -4.66 -6.08 -0.47
C LEU A 27 -4.46 -4.56 -0.61
N GLU A 28 -5.36 -3.76 -0.06
CA GLU A 28 -5.27 -2.30 -0.16
C GLU A 28 -4.04 -1.76 0.58
N SER A 29 -3.68 -2.34 1.72
CA SER A 29 -2.44 -2.00 2.42
C SER A 29 -1.21 -2.33 1.57
N ALA A 30 -1.17 -3.50 0.96
CA ALA A 30 -0.09 -3.90 0.06
C ALA A 30 0.03 -2.95 -1.13
N GLN A 31 -1.07 -2.53 -1.72
CA GLN A 31 -1.08 -1.57 -2.82
C GLN A 31 -0.52 -0.20 -2.40
N MET A 32 -0.89 0.30 -1.23
CA MET A 32 -0.37 1.57 -0.71
C MET A 32 1.13 1.51 -0.41
N LEU A 33 1.61 0.40 0.17
CA LEU A 33 3.03 0.20 0.45
C LEU A 33 3.84 0.10 -0.85
N CYS A 34 3.33 -0.60 -1.86
CA CYS A 34 3.96 -0.67 -3.18
C CYS A 34 4.02 0.70 -3.86
N THR A 35 2.96 1.49 -3.78
CA THR A 35 2.94 2.87 -4.29
C THR A 35 4.02 3.71 -3.64
N ALA A 36 4.20 3.62 -2.31
CA ALA A 36 5.24 4.33 -1.60
C ALA A 36 6.64 4.00 -2.14
N HIS A 37 6.94 2.71 -2.36
CA HIS A 37 8.23 2.31 -2.94
C HIS A 37 8.42 2.85 -4.35
N ARG A 38 7.41 2.75 -5.21
CA ARG A 38 7.54 3.23 -6.59
C ARG A 38 7.73 4.74 -6.68
N VAL A 39 7.03 5.49 -5.86
CA VAL A 39 7.10 6.97 -5.88
C VAL A 39 8.39 7.47 -5.23
N GLN A 40 8.78 6.92 -4.09
CA GLN A 40 9.93 7.39 -3.32
C GLN A 40 11.26 6.85 -3.84
N ASP A 41 11.29 5.60 -4.31
CA ASP A 41 12.50 4.93 -4.75
C ASP A 41 12.63 4.87 -6.28
N GLY A 42 11.54 5.04 -7.01
CA GLY A 42 11.47 4.82 -8.45
C GLY A 42 11.56 6.09 -9.28
N GLU A 43 11.58 5.89 -10.60
CA GLU A 43 11.55 6.97 -11.59
C GLU A 43 10.19 7.05 -12.25
N MET A 44 9.73 8.29 -12.46
CA MET A 44 8.49 8.55 -13.21
C MET A 44 8.73 8.31 -14.70
N VAL A 45 7.90 7.48 -15.31
CA VAL A 45 7.93 7.19 -16.74
C VAL A 45 6.60 7.61 -17.35
N ILE A 46 6.67 8.43 -18.39
CA ILE A 46 5.49 8.87 -19.14
C ILE A 46 5.41 8.05 -20.42
N GLY A 47 4.30 7.36 -20.61
CA GLY A 47 4.04 6.53 -21.78
C GLY A 47 2.60 6.63 -22.23
N LYS A 48 2.22 5.76 -23.15
CA LYS A 48 0.83 5.66 -23.64
C LYS A 48 0.24 4.33 -23.19
N SER A 49 -1.03 4.35 -22.76
CA SER A 49 -1.79 3.15 -22.48
C SER A 49 -2.15 2.43 -23.79
N ALA A 50 -2.69 1.21 -23.69
CA ALA A 50 -3.18 0.45 -24.85
C ALA A 50 -4.25 1.22 -25.64
N THR A 51 -4.98 2.13 -25.01
CA THR A 51 -6.00 2.98 -25.64
C THR A 51 -5.44 4.28 -26.22
N GLY A 52 -4.12 4.49 -26.17
CA GLY A 52 -3.44 5.69 -26.68
C GLY A 52 -3.44 6.88 -25.71
N ARG A 53 -3.99 6.74 -24.50
CA ARG A 53 -3.98 7.81 -23.50
C ARG A 53 -2.63 7.91 -22.82
N LYS A 54 -2.21 9.14 -22.51
CA LYS A 54 -1.01 9.39 -21.71
C LYS A 54 -1.12 8.67 -20.36
N ARG A 55 -0.13 7.85 -20.04
CA ARG A 55 -0.05 7.10 -18.78
C ARG A 55 1.26 7.42 -18.08
N THR A 56 1.16 7.84 -16.82
CA THR A 56 2.31 8.04 -15.95
C THR A 56 2.49 6.78 -15.09
N THR A 57 3.69 6.21 -15.13
CA THR A 57 4.05 5.06 -14.31
C THR A 57 5.32 5.36 -13.53
N TYR A 58 5.58 4.58 -12.51
CA TYR A 58 6.81 4.68 -11.70
C TYR A 58 7.55 3.34 -11.77
N LYS A 59 8.77 3.37 -12.27
CA LYS A 59 9.60 2.20 -12.43
C LYS A 59 10.60 2.11 -11.28
N HIS A 60 10.64 0.97 -10.59
CA HIS A 60 11.60 0.75 -9.51
C HIS A 60 12.97 0.42 -10.09
N PRO A 61 14.09 0.96 -9.51
CA PRO A 61 15.44 0.71 -10.01
C PRO A 61 15.89 -0.74 -9.83
N ASN A 62 15.37 -1.45 -8.84
CA ASN A 62 15.60 -2.87 -8.68
C ASN A 62 14.64 -3.66 -9.57
N SER A 63 15.17 -4.38 -10.57
CA SER A 63 14.35 -5.09 -11.55
C SER A 63 13.48 -6.19 -10.92
N ASN A 64 13.95 -6.86 -9.89
CA ASN A 64 13.18 -7.88 -9.19
C ASN A 64 11.98 -7.26 -8.45
N MET A 65 12.20 -6.14 -7.78
CA MET A 65 11.12 -5.42 -7.11
C MET A 65 10.13 -4.81 -8.11
N ASP A 66 10.62 -4.26 -9.20
CA ASP A 66 9.76 -3.70 -10.25
C ASP A 66 8.81 -4.75 -10.83
N ALA A 67 9.25 -6.00 -10.93
CA ALA A 67 8.45 -7.10 -11.44
C ALA A 67 7.32 -7.54 -10.47
N ILE A 68 7.52 -7.41 -9.16
CA ILE A 68 6.58 -7.91 -8.14
C ILE A 68 5.71 -6.84 -7.51
N LEU A 69 6.15 -5.57 -7.49
CA LEU A 69 5.38 -4.49 -6.90
C LEU A 69 4.14 -4.17 -7.73
N TYR A 70 3.01 -3.94 -7.06
CA TYR A 70 1.84 -3.38 -7.72
C TYR A 70 2.17 -2.03 -8.35
N GLY A 71 1.47 -1.68 -9.42
CA GLY A 71 1.59 -0.36 -10.04
C GLY A 71 1.21 0.76 -9.07
N ALA A 72 1.89 1.91 -9.17
CA ALA A 72 1.57 3.07 -8.37
C ALA A 72 0.16 3.58 -8.70
N GLY A 73 -0.63 3.88 -7.68
CA GLY A 73 -1.97 4.40 -7.84
C GLY A 73 -2.39 5.21 -6.61
N TRP A 74 -3.43 6.02 -6.80
CA TRP A 74 -4.00 6.85 -5.73
C TRP A 74 -2.98 7.72 -5.00
N LEU A 75 -1.99 8.27 -5.74
CA LEU A 75 -0.89 9.06 -5.19
C LEU A 75 -1.34 10.25 -4.36
N LYS A 76 -2.47 10.87 -4.73
CA LYS A 76 -3.04 12.03 -4.03
C LYS A 76 -4.04 11.65 -2.95
N HIS A 77 -4.34 10.37 -2.77
CA HIS A 77 -5.26 9.93 -1.73
C HIS A 77 -4.64 10.18 -0.34
N PRO A 78 -5.39 10.72 0.63
CA PRO A 78 -4.86 11.03 1.96
C PRO A 78 -4.15 9.85 2.65
N SER A 79 -4.65 8.64 2.48
CA SER A 79 -4.03 7.44 3.07
C SER A 79 -2.66 7.15 2.47
N CYS A 80 -2.49 7.30 1.15
CA CYS A 80 -1.18 7.13 0.49
C CYS A 80 -0.20 8.22 0.91
N ILE A 81 -0.66 9.46 1.00
CA ILE A 81 0.16 10.59 1.48
C ILE A 81 0.63 10.32 2.91
N TRP A 82 -0.26 9.84 3.76
CA TRP A 82 0.07 9.50 5.15
C TRP A 82 1.18 8.43 5.23
N VAL A 83 1.08 7.38 4.42
CA VAL A 83 2.09 6.29 4.37
C VAL A 83 3.45 6.83 3.96
N MET A 84 3.49 7.73 2.98
CA MET A 84 4.74 8.31 2.47
C MET A 84 5.32 9.42 3.34
N ASP A 85 4.56 9.92 4.31
CA ASP A 85 4.94 11.08 5.11
C ASP A 85 6.07 10.78 6.11
N SER A 86 6.16 9.54 6.61
CA SER A 86 7.22 9.15 7.54
C SER A 86 7.48 7.65 7.50
N ALA A 87 8.71 7.27 7.91
CA ALA A 87 9.07 5.86 8.09
C ALA A 87 8.20 5.19 9.17
N TYR A 88 7.81 5.93 10.21
CA TYR A 88 6.91 5.42 11.25
C TYR A 88 5.55 5.01 10.66
N ASN A 89 4.96 5.87 9.83
CA ASN A 89 3.67 5.62 9.20
C ASN A 89 3.74 4.39 8.27
N TYR A 90 4.79 4.30 7.46
CA TYR A 90 5.03 3.15 6.60
C TYR A 90 5.13 1.84 7.41
N MET A 91 5.95 1.84 8.46
CA MET A 91 6.13 0.65 9.30
C MET A 91 4.86 0.29 10.07
N TRP A 92 4.08 1.29 10.50
CA TRP A 92 2.79 1.04 11.13
C TRP A 92 1.87 0.26 10.18
N LEU A 93 1.75 0.72 8.94
CA LEU A 93 0.90 0.06 7.94
C LEU A 93 1.43 -1.33 7.57
N TYR A 94 2.74 -1.48 7.43
CA TYR A 94 3.36 -2.78 7.18
C TYR A 94 3.03 -3.78 8.29
N ASN A 95 3.24 -3.38 9.54
CA ASN A 95 2.95 -4.24 10.70
C ASN A 95 1.45 -4.54 10.83
N HIS A 96 0.60 -3.56 10.50
CA HIS A 96 -0.85 -3.73 10.49
C HIS A 96 -1.27 -4.74 9.40
N MET A 97 -0.71 -4.64 8.21
CA MET A 97 -0.97 -5.57 7.11
C MET A 97 -0.59 -7.00 7.51
N MET A 98 0.57 -7.20 8.14
CA MET A 98 1.00 -8.51 8.60
C MET A 98 0.07 -9.05 9.69
N ALA A 99 -0.37 -8.20 10.61
CA ALA A 99 -1.33 -8.58 11.66
C ALA A 99 -2.71 -8.92 11.08
N LEU A 100 -3.16 -8.20 10.05
CA LEU A 100 -4.40 -8.53 9.33
C LEU A 100 -4.31 -9.92 8.69
N GLY A 101 -3.15 -10.27 8.13
CA GLY A 101 -2.91 -11.59 7.57
C GLY A 101 -3.05 -12.71 8.63
N LEU A 102 -2.53 -12.48 9.82
CA LEU A 102 -2.68 -13.41 10.95
C LEU A 102 -4.14 -13.52 11.40
N GLU A 103 -4.86 -12.41 11.47
CA GLU A 103 -6.29 -12.40 11.79
C GLU A 103 -7.12 -13.15 10.74
N PHE A 104 -6.78 -12.99 9.47
CA PHE A 104 -7.43 -13.74 8.38
C PHE A 104 -7.27 -15.25 8.57
N THR A 105 -6.08 -15.71 8.91
CA THR A 105 -5.80 -17.13 9.16
C THR A 105 -6.54 -17.66 10.39
N LYS A 106 -6.68 -16.85 11.44
CA LYS A 106 -7.40 -17.21 12.67
C LYS A 106 -8.90 -17.34 12.46
N ARG A 107 -9.47 -16.50 11.63
CA ARG A 107 -10.91 -16.43 11.39
C ARG A 107 -11.33 -17.30 10.22
#